data_b0a205276c8db55edfc3110f0b018a76
#
_entry.id   b0a205276c8db55edfc3110f0b018a76
#
_cell.length_a   1.000
_cell.length_b   1.000
_cell.length_c   1.000
_cell.angle_alpha   90.00
_cell.angle_beta   90.00
_cell.angle_gamma   90.00
#
_symmetry.space_group_name_H-M   'P 1'
#
loop_
_entity.id
_entity.type
_entity.pdbx_description
1 polymer ?
#
loop_
_entity_poly.entity_id
_entity_poly.type
_entity_poly.pdbx_seq_one_letter_code
_entity_poly.pdbx_strand_id
1 'polypeptide(L)'
;MKKVFTYIAMITLMTTLFTSCDREFWEDMEDRNEARTLDGTWTGYIDTYYYDRWGLTGDSYRTTMYFERESAYSGWGYEVDYDLNSRYNDYYYCEFEWDIYKGSIRIRYADSWNDVYINDYRLTSNRFEGYMDDGTSKDILFRLTYDNRFDWGYWSTRNYTRSANDSTSNESTTNGRVIASGKFAK
;
A
#
# COMPACT_ATOMS: atom_id res chain seq x y z
N MET A 1 -8.92 -47.19 36.63
CA MET A 1 -7.89 -46.28 36.07
C MET A 1 -7.98 -46.11 34.55
N LYS A 2 -8.13 -47.16 33.74
CA LYS A 2 -8.21 -47.04 32.26
C LYS A 2 -9.34 -46.10 31.75
N LYS A 3 -10.52 -46.11 32.36
CA LYS A 3 -11.66 -45.25 31.95
C LYS A 3 -11.45 -43.75 32.20
N VAL A 4 -10.73 -43.36 33.26
CA VAL A 4 -10.42 -41.99 33.62
C VAL A 4 -9.43 -41.39 32.61
N PHE A 5 -8.41 -42.14 32.18
CA PHE A 5 -7.46 -41.72 31.15
C PHE A 5 -8.14 -41.48 29.79
N THR A 6 -9.17 -42.30 29.44
CA THR A 6 -9.89 -42.12 28.19
C THR A 6 -10.74 -40.82 28.19
N TYR A 7 -11.35 -40.48 29.32
CA TYR A 7 -12.12 -39.23 29.47
C TYR A 7 -11.21 -37.99 29.46
N ILE A 8 -10.07 -38.03 30.11
CA ILE A 8 -9.05 -36.94 30.09
C ILE A 8 -8.54 -36.72 28.67
N ALA A 9 -8.19 -37.79 27.94
CA ALA A 9 -7.71 -37.71 26.55
C ALA A 9 -8.82 -37.15 25.60
N MET A 10 -10.10 -37.50 25.83
CA MET A 10 -11.21 -37.00 25.04
C MET A 10 -11.48 -35.52 25.29
N ILE A 11 -11.38 -35.06 26.55
CA ILE A 11 -11.57 -33.66 26.93
C ILE A 11 -10.44 -32.80 26.37
N THR A 12 -9.16 -33.25 26.44
CA THR A 12 -8.03 -32.54 25.87
C THR A 12 -8.10 -32.47 24.34
N LEU A 13 -8.60 -33.50 23.67
CA LEU A 13 -8.77 -33.47 22.21
C LEU A 13 -9.89 -32.50 21.77
N MET A 14 -10.98 -32.40 22.54
CA MET A 14 -12.05 -31.45 22.25
C MET A 14 -11.61 -29.99 22.46
N THR A 15 -10.83 -29.68 23.48
CA THR A 15 -10.37 -28.29 23.73
C THR A 15 -9.45 -27.76 22.65
N THR A 16 -8.64 -28.61 22.01
CA THR A 16 -7.75 -28.18 20.91
C THR A 16 -8.48 -27.88 19.60
N LEU A 17 -9.66 -28.46 19.37
CA LEU A 17 -10.43 -28.21 18.15
C LEU A 17 -11.17 -26.85 18.17
N PHE A 18 -11.51 -26.34 19.35
CA PHE A 18 -12.24 -25.06 19.46
C PHE A 18 -11.33 -23.83 19.38
N THR A 19 -10.06 -23.94 19.73
CA THR A 19 -9.11 -22.79 19.70
C THR A 19 -8.63 -22.41 18.30
N SER A 20 -8.72 -23.28 17.30
CA SER A 20 -8.30 -23.01 15.93
C SER A 20 -9.33 -22.18 15.15
N CYS A 21 -10.63 -22.47 15.31
CA CYS A 21 -11.68 -21.74 14.59
C CYS A 21 -11.83 -20.29 15.07
N ASP A 22 -11.64 -20.02 16.36
CA ASP A 22 -11.80 -18.67 16.91
C ASP A 22 -10.73 -17.72 16.38
N ARG A 23 -9.50 -18.18 16.20
CA ARG A 23 -8.38 -17.34 15.75
C ARG A 23 -8.56 -16.89 14.29
N GLU A 24 -8.91 -17.79 13.39
CA GLU A 24 -9.14 -17.46 11.98
C GLU A 24 -10.32 -16.49 11.80
N PHE A 25 -11.35 -16.63 12.63
CA PHE A 25 -12.50 -15.72 12.61
C PHE A 25 -12.12 -14.29 13.05
N TRP A 26 -11.29 -14.14 14.09
CA TRP A 26 -10.84 -12.82 14.54
C TRP A 26 -9.88 -12.16 13.55
N GLU A 27 -8.95 -12.91 12.96
CA GLU A 27 -8.06 -12.43 11.90
C GLU A 27 -8.88 -11.95 10.69
N ASP A 28 -9.90 -12.69 10.27
CA ASP A 28 -10.81 -12.31 9.17
C ASP A 28 -11.58 -11.01 9.48
N MET A 29 -12.06 -10.85 10.70
CA MET A 29 -12.75 -9.61 11.10
C MET A 29 -11.81 -8.41 11.16
N GLU A 30 -10.59 -8.59 11.59
CA GLU A 30 -9.56 -7.56 11.66
C GLU A 30 -9.19 -7.07 10.25
N ASP A 31 -8.87 -7.97 9.33
CA ASP A 31 -8.58 -7.66 7.92
C ASP A 31 -9.73 -6.88 7.25
N ARG A 32 -11.00 -7.25 7.52
CA ARG A 32 -12.18 -6.52 7.02
C ARG A 32 -12.28 -5.09 7.57
N ASN A 33 -11.98 -4.91 8.84
CA ASN A 33 -12.04 -3.60 9.46
C ASN A 33 -10.90 -2.72 8.97
N GLU A 34 -9.72 -3.28 8.76
CA GLU A 34 -8.59 -2.59 8.16
C GLU A 34 -8.89 -2.17 6.72
N ALA A 35 -9.46 -3.05 5.89
CA ALA A 35 -9.87 -2.74 4.53
C ALA A 35 -10.90 -1.59 4.47
N ARG A 36 -11.82 -1.52 5.44
CA ARG A 36 -12.76 -0.39 5.55
C ARG A 36 -12.09 0.90 5.98
N THR A 37 -11.09 0.81 6.86
CA THR A 37 -10.37 1.97 7.36
C THR A 37 -9.44 2.53 6.30
N LEU A 38 -8.86 1.64 5.48
CA LEU A 38 -7.95 2.00 4.40
C LEU A 38 -8.67 2.70 3.23
N ASP A 39 -9.95 2.39 3.01
CA ASP A 39 -10.78 2.93 1.94
C ASP A 39 -10.82 4.47 1.96
N GLY A 40 -10.38 5.12 0.88
CA GLY A 40 -10.33 6.57 0.74
C GLY A 40 -8.96 7.13 0.35
N THR A 41 -8.79 8.43 0.55
CA THR A 41 -7.58 9.16 0.15
C THR A 41 -6.67 9.46 1.33
N TRP A 42 -5.39 9.22 1.14
CA TRP A 42 -4.34 9.37 2.14
C TRP A 42 -3.21 10.23 1.57
N THR A 43 -2.87 11.33 2.24
CA THR A 43 -1.85 12.28 1.79
C THR A 43 -0.76 12.47 2.84
N GLY A 44 0.49 12.54 2.42
CA GLY A 44 1.62 12.75 3.31
C GLY A 44 2.96 12.61 2.62
N TYR A 45 3.86 11.84 3.23
CA TYR A 45 5.22 11.69 2.76
C TYR A 45 5.65 10.24 2.76
N ILE A 46 6.48 9.90 1.76
CA ILE A 46 7.25 8.67 1.71
C ILE A 46 8.72 9.06 1.61
N ASP A 47 9.52 8.48 2.51
CA ASP A 47 10.98 8.65 2.56
C ASP A 47 11.64 7.31 2.27
N THR A 48 12.54 7.27 1.31
CA THR A 48 13.34 6.08 0.98
C THR A 48 14.77 6.28 1.42
N TYR A 49 15.36 5.27 2.06
CA TYR A 49 16.74 5.30 2.53
C TYR A 49 17.49 4.09 1.99
N TYR A 50 18.68 4.31 1.44
CA TYR A 50 19.54 3.26 0.93
C TYR A 50 21.01 3.64 1.02
N TYR A 51 21.89 2.64 0.99
CA TYR A 51 23.33 2.87 0.96
C TYR A 51 23.83 2.87 -0.48
N ASP A 52 24.53 3.93 -0.84
CA ASP A 52 25.31 4.01 -2.06
C ASP A 52 26.81 4.01 -1.75
N ARG A 53 27.65 4.15 -2.78
CA ARG A 53 29.12 4.22 -2.62
C ARG A 53 29.62 5.41 -1.78
N TRP A 54 28.77 6.38 -1.49
CA TRP A 54 29.09 7.59 -0.74
C TRP A 54 28.53 7.58 0.67
N GLY A 55 27.74 6.60 1.01
CA GLY A 55 27.12 6.44 2.32
C GLY A 55 25.60 6.30 2.27
N LEU A 56 24.94 6.62 3.39
CA LEU A 56 23.49 6.63 3.48
C LEU A 56 22.94 7.83 2.68
N THR A 57 22.03 7.54 1.77
CA THR A 57 21.30 8.52 0.96
C THR A 57 19.83 8.19 0.91
N GLY A 58 19.00 9.01 0.27
CA GLY A 58 17.58 8.75 0.15
C GLY A 58 16.85 9.81 -0.66
N ASP A 59 15.61 9.48 -1.00
CA ASP A 59 14.69 10.34 -1.71
C ASP A 59 13.43 10.54 -0.88
N SER A 60 12.85 11.73 -0.97
CA SER A 60 11.61 12.08 -0.26
C SER A 60 10.54 12.48 -1.26
N TYR A 61 9.34 11.96 -1.06
CA TYR A 61 8.18 12.18 -1.92
C TYR A 61 7.03 12.75 -1.09
N ARG A 62 6.34 13.74 -1.65
CA ARG A 62 5.00 14.08 -1.18
C ARG A 62 4.02 13.19 -1.93
N THR A 63 3.38 12.28 -1.19
CA THR A 63 2.57 11.20 -1.74
C THR A 63 1.10 11.42 -1.44
N THR A 64 0.26 11.08 -2.39
CA THR A 64 -1.18 10.89 -2.20
C THR A 64 -1.58 9.55 -2.79
N MET A 65 -2.20 8.69 -1.97
CA MET A 65 -2.71 7.39 -2.35
C MET A 65 -4.24 7.37 -2.22
N TYR A 66 -4.92 6.79 -3.18
CA TYR A 66 -6.34 6.51 -3.11
C TYR A 66 -6.56 5.00 -3.11
N PHE A 67 -7.30 4.52 -2.14
CA PHE A 67 -7.70 3.13 -2.02
C PHE A 67 -9.21 3.03 -2.25
N GLU A 68 -9.62 2.35 -3.30
CA GLU A 68 -11.01 2.00 -3.58
C GLU A 68 -11.22 0.54 -3.20
N ARG A 69 -12.15 0.30 -2.28
CA ARG A 69 -12.45 -1.05 -1.83
C ARG A 69 -13.53 -1.69 -2.71
N GLU A 70 -13.21 -2.80 -3.37
CA GLU A 70 -14.16 -3.58 -4.18
C GLU A 70 -14.72 -4.79 -3.46
N SER A 71 -13.94 -5.39 -2.56
CA SER A 71 -14.32 -6.58 -1.80
C SER A 71 -14.20 -6.37 -0.29
N ALA A 72 -14.34 -7.46 0.48
CA ALA A 72 -14.13 -7.41 1.91
C ALA A 72 -12.68 -7.09 2.29
N TYR A 73 -11.71 -7.46 1.47
CA TYR A 73 -10.28 -7.45 1.76
C TYR A 73 -9.41 -6.84 0.67
N SER A 74 -9.97 -6.43 -0.45
CA SER A 74 -9.18 -5.98 -1.61
C SER A 74 -9.87 -4.90 -2.40
N GLY A 75 -9.11 -4.29 -3.29
CA GLY A 75 -9.56 -3.28 -4.22
C GLY A 75 -8.44 -2.82 -5.14
N TRP A 76 -8.59 -1.64 -5.63
CA TRP A 76 -7.64 -0.97 -6.52
C TRP A 76 -7.39 0.46 -6.03
N GLY A 77 -6.44 1.14 -6.65
CA GLY A 77 -6.14 2.50 -6.24
C GLY A 77 -5.22 3.23 -7.20
N TYR A 78 -4.95 4.47 -6.81
CA TYR A 78 -4.03 5.37 -7.51
C TYR A 78 -3.03 5.95 -6.53
N GLU A 79 -1.85 6.25 -7.03
CA GLU A 79 -0.81 6.95 -6.29
C GLU A 79 -0.19 8.05 -7.12
N VAL A 80 0.04 9.20 -6.48
CA VAL A 80 0.77 10.32 -7.05
C VAL A 80 1.88 10.70 -6.09
N ASP A 81 3.12 10.64 -6.58
CA ASP A 81 4.30 11.02 -5.83
C ASP A 81 4.98 12.22 -6.46
N TYR A 82 5.14 13.30 -5.74
CA TYR A 82 5.97 14.42 -6.13
C TYR A 82 7.36 14.26 -5.55
N ASP A 83 8.37 14.21 -6.41
CA ASP A 83 9.77 14.16 -6.01
C ASP A 83 10.19 15.50 -5.41
N LEU A 84 10.45 15.54 -4.10
CA LEU A 84 10.84 16.75 -3.39
C LEU A 84 12.30 17.16 -3.68
N ASN A 85 13.10 16.27 -4.24
CA ASN A 85 14.47 16.54 -4.63
C ASN A 85 14.58 17.08 -6.08
N SER A 86 13.49 16.95 -6.87
CA SER A 86 13.45 17.43 -8.24
C SER A 86 13.32 18.96 -8.33
N ARG A 87 14.15 19.57 -9.16
CA ARG A 87 14.04 21.01 -9.49
C ARG A 87 12.87 21.34 -10.42
N TYR A 88 12.27 20.33 -11.05
CA TYR A 88 11.23 20.45 -12.06
C TYR A 88 9.85 20.05 -11.57
N ASN A 89 9.69 19.78 -10.26
CA ASN A 89 8.46 19.19 -9.68
C ASN A 89 8.04 17.91 -10.42
N ASP A 90 9.00 17.05 -10.69
CA ASP A 90 8.72 15.76 -11.29
C ASP A 90 7.76 14.95 -10.40
N TYR A 91 6.86 14.23 -11.01
CA TYR A 91 5.93 13.38 -10.28
C TYR A 91 5.75 12.04 -10.98
N TYR A 92 5.39 11.05 -10.19
CA TYR A 92 5.01 9.71 -10.63
C TYR A 92 3.52 9.54 -10.43
N TYR A 93 2.85 8.87 -11.35
CA TYR A 93 1.48 8.43 -11.21
C TYR A 93 1.44 6.94 -11.48
N CYS A 94 0.85 6.18 -10.56
CA CYS A 94 0.73 4.74 -10.66
C CYS A 94 -0.69 4.30 -10.33
N GLU A 95 -1.14 3.25 -11.02
CA GLU A 95 -2.33 2.49 -10.64
C GLU A 95 -1.88 1.23 -9.92
N PHE A 96 -2.67 0.77 -8.96
CA PHE A 96 -2.35 -0.44 -8.22
C PHE A 96 -3.60 -1.22 -7.83
N GLU A 97 -3.42 -2.52 -7.63
CA GLU A 97 -4.33 -3.39 -6.91
C GLU A 97 -3.81 -3.59 -5.49
N TRP A 98 -4.71 -3.81 -4.53
CA TRP A 98 -4.34 -4.08 -3.16
C TRP A 98 -5.20 -5.17 -2.54
N ASP A 99 -4.64 -5.90 -1.61
CA ASP A 99 -5.36 -6.85 -0.75
C ASP A 99 -4.75 -6.92 0.65
N ILE A 100 -5.58 -7.30 1.63
CA ILE A 100 -5.18 -7.52 3.01
C ILE A 100 -5.36 -9.00 3.33
N TYR A 101 -4.32 -9.59 3.88
CA TYR A 101 -4.33 -10.97 4.34
C TYR A 101 -3.50 -11.12 5.61
N LYS A 102 -4.15 -11.53 6.70
CA LYS A 102 -3.54 -11.73 8.03
C LYS A 102 -2.75 -10.52 8.52
N GLY A 103 -3.34 -9.34 8.42
CA GLY A 103 -2.74 -8.08 8.83
C GLY A 103 -1.59 -7.60 7.94
N SER A 104 -1.37 -8.19 6.78
CA SER A 104 -0.42 -7.74 5.77
C SER A 104 -1.16 -7.08 4.61
N ILE A 105 -0.82 -5.83 4.28
CA ILE A 105 -1.31 -5.15 3.09
C ILE A 105 -0.33 -5.42 1.97
N ARG A 106 -0.81 -5.98 0.87
CA ARG A 106 -0.05 -6.13 -0.37
C ARG A 106 -0.53 -5.12 -1.39
N ILE A 107 0.40 -4.45 -2.06
CA ILE A 107 0.15 -3.51 -3.14
C ILE A 107 0.89 -4.01 -4.40
N ARG A 108 0.15 -4.14 -5.49
CA ARG A 108 0.67 -4.53 -6.79
C ARG A 108 0.50 -3.38 -7.77
N TYR A 109 1.59 -2.70 -8.09
CA TYR A 109 1.60 -1.61 -9.05
C TYR A 109 1.56 -2.14 -10.48
N ALA A 110 0.77 -1.50 -11.34
CA ALA A 110 0.58 -1.92 -12.74
C ALA A 110 1.91 -1.97 -13.53
N ASP A 111 2.84 -1.08 -13.23
CA ASP A 111 4.12 -0.93 -13.91
C ASP A 111 5.31 -1.56 -13.16
N SER A 112 5.05 -2.28 -12.06
CA SER A 112 6.10 -2.93 -11.26
C SER A 112 6.06 -4.45 -11.40
N TRP A 113 7.24 -5.07 -11.39
CA TRP A 113 7.39 -6.53 -11.38
C TRP A 113 7.30 -7.14 -9.98
N ASN A 114 7.44 -6.33 -8.94
CA ASN A 114 7.44 -6.78 -7.56
C ASN A 114 6.21 -6.24 -6.83
N ASP A 115 5.61 -7.09 -6.01
CA ASP A 115 4.62 -6.67 -5.04
C ASP A 115 5.31 -5.89 -3.91
N VAL A 116 4.62 -4.89 -3.37
CA VAL A 116 5.03 -4.17 -2.17
C VAL A 116 4.21 -4.65 -0.99
N TYR A 117 4.87 -4.97 0.12
CA TYR A 117 4.22 -5.44 1.34
C TYR A 117 4.34 -4.41 2.46
N ILE A 118 3.27 -4.25 3.22
CA ILE A 118 3.22 -3.42 4.40
C ILE A 118 2.82 -4.33 5.57
N ASN A 119 3.80 -4.72 6.40
CA ASN A 119 3.61 -5.67 7.49
C ASN A 119 3.72 -5.00 8.87
N ASP A 120 4.46 -3.89 8.95
CA ASP A 120 4.65 -3.12 10.18
C ASP A 120 4.09 -1.72 9.99
N TYR A 121 2.83 -1.54 10.39
CA TYR A 121 2.11 -0.30 10.20
C TYR A 121 1.13 -0.01 11.33
N ARG A 122 0.72 1.23 11.37
CA ARG A 122 -0.37 1.72 12.20
C ARG A 122 -1.42 2.36 11.30
N LEU A 123 -2.62 1.78 11.30
CA LEU A 123 -3.78 2.30 10.59
C LEU A 123 -4.88 2.71 11.58
N THR A 124 -5.33 3.95 11.46
CA THR A 124 -6.46 4.52 12.20
C THR A 124 -7.33 5.32 11.24
N SER A 125 -8.46 5.85 11.68
CA SER A 125 -9.36 6.64 10.82
C SER A 125 -8.73 7.90 10.21
N ASN A 126 -7.59 8.37 10.73
CA ASN A 126 -6.95 9.61 10.27
C ASN A 126 -5.43 9.50 10.04
N ARG A 127 -4.81 8.35 10.35
CA ARG A 127 -3.37 8.16 10.23
C ARG A 127 -3.07 6.77 9.68
N PHE A 128 -2.19 6.72 8.68
CA PHE A 128 -1.63 5.52 8.11
C PHE A 128 -0.12 5.70 7.98
N GLU A 129 0.64 4.98 8.78
CA GLU A 129 2.10 5.11 8.85
C GLU A 129 2.76 3.75 9.07
N GLY A 130 3.97 3.57 8.57
CA GLY A 130 4.71 2.32 8.71
C GLY A 130 5.84 2.22 7.70
N TYR A 131 6.19 0.96 7.38
CA TYR A 131 7.25 0.62 6.43
C TYR A 131 6.68 -0.18 5.27
N MET A 132 7.21 0.09 4.07
CA MET A 132 6.95 -0.67 2.86
C MET A 132 8.16 -1.52 2.50
N ASP A 133 7.92 -2.77 2.15
CA ASP A 133 8.93 -3.71 1.64
C ASP A 133 8.66 -3.95 0.14
N ASP A 134 9.54 -3.45 -0.71
CA ASP A 134 9.49 -3.62 -2.18
C ASP A 134 10.39 -4.77 -2.66
N GLY A 135 10.90 -5.59 -1.73
CA GLY A 135 11.84 -6.68 -2.02
C GLY A 135 13.27 -6.22 -2.28
N THR A 136 13.58 -4.95 -2.08
CA THR A 136 14.93 -4.39 -2.18
C THR A 136 15.56 -4.17 -0.80
N SER A 137 16.80 -3.69 -0.75
CA SER A 137 17.47 -3.32 0.50
C SER A 137 17.20 -1.87 0.94
N LYS A 138 16.16 -1.23 0.40
CA LYS A 138 15.78 0.13 0.78
C LYS A 138 14.87 0.08 2.00
N ASP A 139 15.07 1.00 2.93
CA ASP A 139 14.10 1.30 3.96
C ASP A 139 13.11 2.34 3.42
N ILE A 140 11.85 1.99 3.31
CA ILE A 140 10.80 2.85 2.78
C ILE A 140 9.82 3.15 3.90
N LEU A 141 9.90 4.36 4.45
CA LEU A 141 9.05 4.83 5.53
C LEU A 141 7.94 5.72 4.97
N PHE A 142 6.70 5.46 5.34
CA PHE A 142 5.58 6.32 4.95
C PHE A 142 4.84 6.88 6.18
N ARG A 143 4.30 8.08 6.01
CA ARG A 143 3.45 8.76 7.00
C ARG A 143 2.36 9.53 6.27
N LEU A 144 1.16 9.01 6.31
CA LEU A 144 0.00 9.54 5.61
C LEU A 144 -1.11 9.91 6.59
N THR A 145 -1.90 10.90 6.22
CA THR A 145 -3.12 11.32 6.92
C THR A 145 -4.31 11.25 5.97
N TYR A 146 -5.48 10.90 6.48
CA TYR A 146 -6.71 10.87 5.70
C TYR A 146 -7.05 12.25 5.15
N ASP A 147 -7.32 12.35 3.85
CA ASP A 147 -7.66 13.60 3.17
C ASP A 147 -8.84 13.41 2.19
N ASN A 148 -10.01 13.86 2.59
CA ASN A 148 -11.22 13.80 1.77
C ASN A 148 -11.37 14.99 0.81
N ARG A 149 -10.39 15.88 0.70
CA ARG A 149 -10.43 17.09 -0.12
C ARG A 149 -9.60 17.01 -1.38
N PHE A 150 -8.79 15.94 -1.53
CA PHE A 150 -7.94 15.77 -2.70
C PHE A 150 -8.79 15.53 -3.94
N ASP A 151 -8.55 16.32 -5.01
CA ASP A 151 -9.29 16.22 -6.27
C ASP A 151 -8.63 15.23 -7.24
N TRP A 152 -9.13 14.02 -7.27
CA TRP A 152 -8.72 12.98 -8.21
C TRP A 152 -9.25 13.21 -9.64
N GLY A 153 -10.27 14.04 -9.84
CA GLY A 153 -10.83 14.34 -11.15
C GLY A 153 -9.80 14.92 -12.12
N TYR A 154 -8.89 15.74 -11.60
CA TYR A 154 -7.76 16.27 -12.37
C TYR A 154 -6.83 15.17 -12.91
N TRP A 155 -6.60 14.13 -12.13
CA TRP A 155 -5.68 13.03 -12.46
C TRP A 155 -6.33 12.02 -13.42
N SER A 156 -7.58 11.65 -13.20
CA SER A 156 -8.33 10.72 -14.05
C SER A 156 -8.50 11.24 -15.48
N THR A 157 -8.83 12.53 -15.64
CA THR A 157 -8.98 13.15 -16.96
C THR A 157 -7.66 13.24 -17.72
N ARG A 158 -6.56 13.51 -17.03
CA ARG A 158 -5.24 13.66 -17.63
C ARG A 158 -4.67 12.33 -18.14
N ASN A 159 -4.93 11.24 -17.45
CA ASN A 159 -4.45 9.92 -17.85
C ASN A 159 -5.24 9.34 -19.03
N TYR A 160 -6.55 9.60 -19.10
CA TYR A 160 -7.35 9.16 -20.25
C TYR A 160 -6.88 9.80 -21.56
N THR A 161 -6.55 11.09 -21.55
CA THR A 161 -6.02 11.79 -22.74
C THR A 161 -4.60 11.32 -23.10
N ARG A 162 -3.82 10.84 -22.17
CA ARG A 162 -2.46 10.40 -22.40
C ARG A 162 -2.38 8.98 -22.98
N SER A 163 -3.24 8.07 -22.54
CA SER A 163 -3.31 6.71 -23.09
C SER A 163 -3.77 6.71 -24.58
N ALA A 164 -4.49 7.73 -25.01
CA ALA A 164 -4.96 7.88 -26.40
C ALA A 164 -3.95 8.56 -27.32
N ASN A 165 -2.90 9.25 -26.81
CA ASN A 165 -2.03 10.12 -27.60
C ASN A 165 -0.54 9.76 -27.56
N ASP A 166 -0.16 8.59 -27.04
CA ASP A 166 1.26 8.22 -26.85
C ASP A 166 1.99 7.81 -28.14
N SER A 167 1.57 8.35 -29.29
CA SER A 167 2.30 8.16 -30.55
C SER A 167 3.01 9.42 -31.06
N THR A 168 2.74 10.62 -30.54
CA THR A 168 3.47 11.85 -30.95
C THR A 168 3.03 13.04 -30.08
N SER A 169 3.90 13.55 -29.25
CA SER A 169 4.19 14.99 -29.15
C SER A 169 4.96 15.37 -27.89
N ASN A 170 6.08 16.05 -28.09
CA ASN A 170 6.73 16.93 -27.13
C ASN A 170 5.79 18.08 -26.78
N GLU A 171 5.09 18.02 -25.65
CA GLU A 171 4.46 19.18 -25.07
C GLU A 171 4.98 19.39 -23.64
N SER A 172 5.82 20.41 -23.55
CA SER A 172 6.24 21.07 -22.33
C SER A 172 5.03 21.68 -21.65
N THR A 173 4.45 21.01 -20.67
CA THR A 173 3.51 21.65 -19.77
C THR A 173 4.23 22.11 -18.51
N THR A 174 4.04 23.36 -18.15
CA THR A 174 4.67 24.17 -17.11
C THR A 174 4.47 23.67 -15.66
N ASN A 175 3.97 22.45 -15.42
CA ASN A 175 3.65 21.94 -14.09
C ASN A 175 4.21 20.53 -13.82
N GLY A 176 5.50 20.33 -14.08
CA GLY A 176 6.20 19.08 -13.76
C GLY A 176 6.16 18.05 -14.90
N ARG A 177 7.19 17.22 -14.93
CA ARG A 177 7.35 16.14 -15.90
C ARG A 177 6.88 14.83 -15.27
N VAL A 178 5.97 14.14 -15.95
CA VAL A 178 5.62 12.76 -15.56
C VAL A 178 6.78 11.86 -15.94
N ILE A 179 7.29 11.11 -14.98
CA ILE A 179 8.25 10.05 -15.20
C ILE A 179 7.45 8.76 -15.34
N ALA A 180 7.71 8.02 -16.42
CA ALA A 180 6.89 6.86 -16.82
C ALA A 180 6.97 5.66 -15.85
N SER A 181 7.88 5.69 -14.88
CA SER A 181 8.08 4.63 -13.91
C SER A 181 7.88 5.17 -12.50
N GLY A 182 7.08 4.51 -11.69
CA GLY A 182 6.86 4.85 -10.29
C GLY A 182 8.14 4.73 -9.45
N LYS A 183 8.08 5.18 -8.20
CA LYS A 183 9.22 5.14 -7.25
C LYS A 183 9.81 3.75 -7.02
N PHE A 184 9.08 2.70 -7.33
CA PHE A 184 9.51 1.31 -7.25
C PHE A 184 10.02 0.73 -8.58
N ALA A 185 9.93 1.49 -9.68
CA ALA A 185 10.48 1.05 -10.96
C ALA A 185 12.01 1.22 -10.95
N LYS A 186 12.70 0.22 -11.48
CA LYS A 186 14.17 0.18 -11.58
C LYS A 186 14.67 0.99 -12.76
#